data_ed2327aaf8e62a19774697f2660541b8
#
_entry.id   ed2327aaf8e62a19774697f2660541b8
#
_cell.length_a   1.000
_cell.length_b   1.000
_cell.length_c   1.000
_cell.angle_alpha   90.00
_cell.angle_beta   90.00
_cell.angle_gamma   90.00
#
_symmetry.space_group_name_H-M   'P 1'
#
loop_
_entity.id
_entity.type
_entity.pdbx_description
1 polymer ?
#
loop_
_entity_poly.entity_id
_entity_poly.type
_entity_poly.pdbx_seq_one_letter_code
_entity_poly.pdbx_strand_id
1 'polypeptide(L)'
;MKEIRYKAPYRLKKGYKSDSGVDVKIWSIDLIDEKLKGKKWVDPYIILPNQTIHAQTGVYLELPEDYECQVRPKSGISKQGILVHFGTVDSGFRGEITVAVTNVTNKAIELEPRQKIAQLVIKKKDPVELIRADEIDLDTDRGAKGYGSTGKF
;
A
#
# COMPACT_ATOMS: atom_id res chain seq x y z
N MET A 1 4.54 23.47 -7.89
CA MET A 1 4.09 22.16 -7.38
C MET A 1 4.25 21.17 -8.50
N LYS A 2 4.84 19.98 -8.27
CA LYS A 2 5.02 18.99 -9.33
C LYS A 2 3.70 18.26 -9.57
N GLU A 3 3.30 18.12 -10.83
CA GLU A 3 2.09 17.41 -11.22
C GLU A 3 2.41 15.95 -11.48
N ILE A 4 1.51 15.06 -11.05
CA ILE A 4 1.60 13.63 -11.28
C ILE A 4 0.34 13.21 -12.02
N ARG A 5 0.51 12.64 -13.21
CA ARG A 5 -0.60 12.13 -13.99
C ARG A 5 -1.03 10.76 -13.48
N TYR A 6 -2.31 10.51 -13.48
CA TYR A 6 -2.87 9.22 -13.11
C TYR A 6 -4.07 8.85 -13.98
N LYS A 7 -4.32 7.56 -14.07
CA LYS A 7 -5.56 6.98 -14.60
C LYS A 7 -6.26 6.20 -13.49
N ALA A 8 -7.54 6.42 -13.32
CA ALA A 8 -8.39 5.68 -12.38
C ALA A 8 -9.85 5.77 -12.82
N PRO A 9 -10.71 4.79 -12.44
CA PRO A 9 -12.15 4.86 -12.70
C PRO A 9 -12.89 5.80 -11.73
N TYR A 10 -12.17 6.47 -10.85
CA TYR A 10 -12.67 7.46 -9.90
C TYR A 10 -11.63 8.56 -9.67
N ARG A 11 -12.08 9.69 -9.13
CA ARG A 11 -11.18 10.80 -8.82
C ARG A 11 -10.38 10.47 -7.54
N LEU A 12 -9.05 10.55 -7.64
CA LEU A 12 -8.17 10.52 -6.48
C LEU A 12 -8.20 11.89 -5.78
N LYS A 13 -8.45 11.87 -4.47
CA LYS A 13 -8.44 13.09 -3.66
C LYS A 13 -8.03 12.76 -2.22
N LYS A 14 -7.37 13.69 -1.57
CA LYS A 14 -7.13 13.65 -0.13
C LYS A 14 -8.45 13.84 0.62
N GLY A 15 -8.57 13.26 1.79
CA GLY A 15 -9.71 13.51 2.70
C GLY A 15 -9.69 14.95 3.18
N TYR A 16 -8.54 15.38 3.70
CA TYR A 16 -8.24 16.76 4.09
C TYR A 16 -7.03 17.27 3.31
N LYS A 17 -6.92 18.60 3.16
CA LYS A 17 -5.80 19.24 2.44
C LYS A 17 -4.43 18.87 3.03
N SER A 18 -4.38 18.68 4.35
CA SER A 18 -3.17 18.34 5.11
C SER A 18 -2.81 16.85 5.11
N ASP A 19 -3.69 15.97 4.59
CA ASP A 19 -3.43 14.53 4.61
C ASP A 19 -2.18 14.19 3.80
N SER A 20 -1.39 13.26 4.30
CA SER A 20 -0.20 12.77 3.60
C SER A 20 -0.55 11.85 2.44
N GLY A 21 -1.63 11.09 2.56
CA GLY A 21 -2.03 10.08 1.59
C GLY A 21 -3.29 10.42 0.80
N VAL A 22 -3.46 9.72 -0.30
CA VAL A 22 -4.65 9.74 -1.14
C VAL A 22 -5.34 8.38 -1.02
N ASP A 23 -6.62 8.37 -0.69
CA ASP A 23 -7.38 7.13 -0.54
C ASP A 23 -7.56 6.40 -1.86
N VAL A 24 -7.34 5.07 -1.83
CA VAL A 24 -7.70 4.17 -2.92
C VAL A 24 -8.78 3.20 -2.49
N LYS A 25 -9.58 2.80 -3.47
CA LYS A 25 -10.76 1.95 -3.27
C LYS A 25 -10.52 0.57 -3.86
N ILE A 26 -11.23 -0.42 -3.34
CA ILE A 26 -11.35 -1.71 -4.00
C ILE A 26 -12.21 -1.51 -5.26
N TRP A 27 -11.62 -1.77 -6.42
CA TRP A 27 -12.33 -1.72 -7.70
C TRP A 27 -12.77 -3.10 -8.15
N SER A 28 -11.88 -4.06 -8.02
CA SER A 28 -12.13 -5.49 -8.17
C SER A 28 -11.21 -6.27 -7.23
N ILE A 29 -11.47 -7.56 -7.10
CA ILE A 29 -10.63 -8.47 -6.34
C ILE A 29 -10.06 -9.47 -7.33
N ASP A 30 -8.76 -9.66 -7.31
CA ASP A 30 -8.12 -10.73 -8.04
C ASP A 30 -8.37 -12.03 -7.27
N LEU A 31 -9.42 -12.70 -7.69
CA LEU A 31 -9.70 -14.04 -7.25
C LEU A 31 -8.99 -14.98 -8.23
N ILE A 32 -8.31 -15.97 -7.70
CA ILE A 32 -7.72 -17.08 -8.44
C ILE A 32 -8.79 -17.85 -9.26
N ASP A 33 -10.06 -17.53 -9.04
CA ASP A 33 -11.19 -18.11 -9.79
C ASP A 33 -11.38 -17.39 -11.14
N GLU A 34 -10.95 -18.05 -12.22
CA GLU A 34 -11.10 -17.57 -13.59
C GLU A 34 -12.56 -17.25 -13.99
N LYS A 35 -13.55 -17.83 -13.31
CA LYS A 35 -14.98 -17.57 -13.56
C LYS A 35 -15.40 -16.14 -13.24
N LEU A 36 -14.62 -15.44 -12.42
CA LEU A 36 -14.90 -14.06 -12.00
C LEU A 36 -14.04 -13.03 -12.74
N LYS A 37 -13.07 -13.49 -13.54
CA LYS A 37 -12.19 -12.64 -14.32
C LYS A 37 -12.98 -11.73 -15.25
N GLY A 38 -12.80 -10.42 -15.11
CA GLY A 38 -13.46 -9.41 -15.93
C GLY A 38 -14.91 -9.09 -15.57
N LYS A 39 -15.51 -9.73 -14.58
CA LYS A 39 -16.84 -9.38 -14.11
C LYS A 39 -16.81 -8.16 -13.19
N LYS A 40 -17.79 -7.29 -13.36
CA LYS A 40 -17.97 -6.16 -12.44
C LYS A 40 -18.32 -6.71 -11.07
N TRP A 41 -17.46 -6.46 -10.08
CA TRP A 41 -17.73 -6.83 -8.70
C TRP A 41 -18.73 -5.85 -8.09
N VAL A 42 -19.91 -6.35 -7.73
CA VAL A 42 -21.03 -5.55 -7.22
C VAL A 42 -21.52 -6.01 -5.84
N ASP A 43 -21.21 -7.24 -5.48
CA ASP A 43 -21.62 -7.83 -4.20
C ASP A 43 -20.50 -7.71 -3.16
N PRO A 44 -20.84 -7.62 -1.86
CA PRO A 44 -19.84 -7.69 -0.80
C PRO A 44 -19.01 -8.97 -0.89
N TYR A 45 -17.72 -8.86 -0.58
CA TYR A 45 -16.80 -9.99 -0.51
C TYR A 45 -16.50 -10.35 0.93
N ILE A 46 -16.61 -11.61 1.26
CA ILE A 46 -16.28 -12.12 2.60
C ILE A 46 -14.84 -12.59 2.61
N ILE A 47 -14.00 -11.88 3.35
CA ILE A 47 -12.61 -12.31 3.62
C ILE A 47 -12.58 -13.15 4.88
N LEU A 48 -12.23 -14.43 4.73
CA LEU A 48 -12.19 -15.39 5.82
C LEU A 48 -10.98 -15.14 6.75
N PRO A 49 -11.01 -15.65 7.99
CA PRO A 49 -9.85 -15.61 8.90
C PRO A 49 -8.58 -16.10 8.21
N ASN A 50 -7.48 -15.35 8.37
CA ASN A 50 -6.16 -15.62 7.77
C ASN A 50 -6.12 -15.66 6.24
N GLN A 51 -7.20 -15.29 5.57
CA GLN A 51 -7.22 -15.17 4.12
C GLN A 51 -6.53 -13.89 3.69
N THR A 52 -5.71 -13.98 2.63
CA THR A 52 -5.14 -12.84 1.92
C THR A 52 -5.78 -12.71 0.54
N ILE A 53 -6.15 -11.51 0.17
CA ILE A 53 -6.65 -11.18 -1.17
C ILE A 53 -5.85 -10.03 -1.77
N HIS A 54 -5.86 -9.91 -3.09
CA HIS A 54 -5.30 -8.79 -3.82
C HIS A 54 -6.43 -7.91 -4.34
N ALA A 55 -6.62 -6.76 -3.71
CA ALA A 55 -7.59 -5.76 -4.14
C ALA A 55 -7.01 -4.94 -5.29
N GLN A 56 -7.65 -4.99 -6.45
CA GLN A 56 -7.33 -4.15 -7.59
C GLN A 56 -7.96 -2.78 -7.39
N THR A 57 -7.19 -1.73 -7.57
CA THR A 57 -7.66 -0.35 -7.30
C THR A 57 -8.13 0.39 -8.54
N GLY A 58 -7.81 -0.11 -9.74
CA GLY A 58 -8.01 0.60 -10.99
C GLY A 58 -7.08 1.80 -11.18
N VAL A 59 -6.10 1.99 -10.32
CA VAL A 59 -5.20 3.15 -10.31
C VAL A 59 -3.88 2.84 -10.99
N TYR A 60 -3.49 3.73 -11.89
CA TYR A 60 -2.21 3.74 -12.60
C TYR A 60 -1.57 5.12 -12.42
N LEU A 61 -0.26 5.17 -12.18
CA LEU A 61 0.47 6.42 -11.95
C LEU A 61 1.59 6.62 -12.97
N GLU A 62 1.81 7.87 -13.36
CA GLU A 62 3.03 8.31 -14.04
C GLU A 62 3.88 9.10 -13.03
N LEU A 63 4.68 8.39 -12.26
CA LEU A 63 5.57 9.00 -11.29
C LEU A 63 6.82 9.55 -11.98
N PRO A 64 7.24 10.80 -11.66
CA PRO A 64 8.56 11.29 -12.05
C PRO A 64 9.68 10.45 -11.42
N GLU A 65 10.85 10.41 -12.05
CA GLU A 65 11.97 9.56 -11.66
C GLU A 65 12.42 9.80 -10.21
N ASP A 66 12.34 11.04 -9.76
CA ASP A 66 12.68 11.47 -8.39
C ASP A 66 11.57 11.27 -7.35
N TYR A 67 10.53 10.46 -7.68
CA TYR A 67 9.42 10.13 -6.77
C TYR A 67 9.18 8.64 -6.65
N GLU A 68 8.63 8.23 -5.52
CA GLU A 68 8.06 6.92 -5.27
C GLU A 68 6.63 7.06 -4.74
N CYS A 69 5.85 6.01 -4.84
CA CYS A 69 4.57 5.91 -4.17
C CYS A 69 4.55 4.70 -3.24
N GLN A 70 4.07 4.88 -2.03
CA GLN A 70 3.95 3.83 -1.04
C GLN A 70 2.48 3.50 -0.80
N VAL A 71 2.14 2.23 -0.88
CA VAL A 71 0.85 1.72 -0.41
C VAL A 71 0.91 1.58 1.10
N ARG A 72 0.03 2.25 1.81
CA ARG A 72 0.01 2.27 3.28
C ARG A 72 -1.36 1.94 3.85
N PRO A 73 -1.40 1.36 5.07
CA PRO A 73 -2.64 1.12 5.79
C PRO A 73 -3.43 2.40 6.05
N LYS A 74 -4.74 2.23 6.21
CA LYS A 74 -5.65 3.24 6.78
C LYS A 74 -6.10 2.81 8.15
N SER A 75 -6.15 3.74 9.10
CA SER A 75 -6.55 3.45 10.49
C SER A 75 -7.92 2.77 10.61
N GLY A 76 -8.91 3.19 9.82
CA GLY A 76 -10.24 2.60 9.83
C GLY A 76 -10.28 1.14 9.36
N ILE A 77 -9.41 0.76 8.43
CA ILE A 77 -9.27 -0.63 7.95
C ILE A 77 -8.50 -1.47 8.97
N SER A 78 -7.41 -0.92 9.51
CA SER A 78 -6.63 -1.60 10.55
C SER A 78 -7.45 -1.86 11.80
N LYS A 79 -8.33 -0.93 12.20
CA LYS A 79 -9.24 -1.11 13.34
C LYS A 79 -10.23 -2.27 13.15
N GLN A 80 -10.58 -2.62 11.91
CA GLN A 80 -11.42 -3.78 11.58
C GLN A 80 -10.66 -5.11 11.65
N GLY A 81 -9.34 -5.09 11.86
CA GLY A 81 -8.50 -6.28 11.87
C GLY A 81 -8.07 -6.72 10.47
N ILE A 82 -8.04 -5.79 9.53
CA ILE A 82 -7.49 -6.02 8.19
C ILE A 82 -6.08 -5.46 8.13
N LEU A 83 -5.12 -6.33 7.96
CA LEU A 83 -3.73 -5.97 7.69
C LEU A 83 -3.58 -5.59 6.21
N VAL A 84 -3.24 -4.36 5.96
CA VAL A 84 -2.83 -3.90 4.63
C VAL A 84 -1.33 -4.07 4.50
N HIS A 85 -0.90 -4.86 3.52
CA HIS A 85 0.52 -5.06 3.25
C HIS A 85 1.13 -3.79 2.67
N PHE A 86 2.33 -3.48 3.14
CA PHE A 86 3.13 -2.40 2.56
C PHE A 86 3.48 -2.70 1.11
N GLY A 87 3.40 -1.71 0.26
CA GLY A 87 3.83 -1.80 -1.13
C GLY A 87 4.64 -0.58 -1.54
N THR A 88 5.64 -0.81 -2.37
CA THR A 88 6.42 0.26 -3.01
C THR A 88 6.10 0.26 -4.50
N VAL A 89 5.74 1.42 -5.02
CA VAL A 89 5.46 1.65 -6.44
C VAL A 89 6.57 2.53 -6.99
N ASP A 90 7.43 1.94 -7.79
CA ASP A 90 8.57 2.60 -8.39
C ASP A 90 8.16 3.60 -9.48
N SER A 91 9.01 4.60 -9.72
CA SER A 91 8.76 5.63 -10.73
C SER A 91 8.58 5.08 -12.15
N GLY A 92 9.23 3.96 -12.47
CA GLY A 92 9.11 3.29 -13.78
C GLY A 92 7.88 2.38 -13.93
N PHE A 93 7.18 2.06 -12.84
CA PHE A 93 6.02 1.18 -12.90
C PHE A 93 4.82 1.89 -13.56
N ARG A 94 4.18 1.20 -14.51
CA ARG A 94 3.00 1.70 -15.26
C ARG A 94 1.81 0.75 -15.19
N GLY A 95 1.93 -0.33 -14.42
CA GLY A 95 0.83 -1.28 -14.18
C GLY A 95 -0.20 -0.77 -13.20
N GLU A 96 -1.25 -1.54 -13.02
CA GLU A 96 -2.27 -1.28 -12.01
C GLU A 96 -1.71 -1.45 -10.60
N ILE A 97 -2.02 -0.50 -9.73
CA ILE A 97 -1.68 -0.60 -8.31
C ILE A 97 -2.67 -1.54 -7.64
N THR A 98 -2.16 -2.63 -7.09
CA THR A 98 -2.92 -3.58 -6.29
C THR A 98 -2.56 -3.46 -4.82
N VAL A 99 -3.48 -3.86 -3.95
CA VAL A 99 -3.31 -3.80 -2.50
C VAL A 99 -3.56 -5.20 -1.93
N ALA A 100 -2.53 -5.83 -1.41
CA ALA A 100 -2.68 -7.08 -0.68
C ALA A 100 -3.22 -6.78 0.73
N VAL A 101 -4.26 -7.49 1.14
CA VAL A 101 -4.85 -7.37 2.48
C VAL A 101 -5.12 -8.74 3.08
N THR A 102 -4.92 -8.86 4.38
CA THR A 102 -5.14 -10.10 5.14
C THR A 102 -6.09 -9.83 6.29
N ASN A 103 -7.10 -10.67 6.46
CA ASN A 103 -7.90 -10.69 7.67
C ASN A 103 -7.13 -11.39 8.79
N VAL A 104 -6.65 -10.64 9.76
CA VAL A 104 -5.88 -11.18 10.91
C VAL A 104 -6.76 -11.47 12.14
N THR A 105 -8.07 -11.45 11.98
CA THR A 105 -9.02 -11.80 13.05
C THR A 105 -9.46 -13.26 12.95
N ASN A 106 -10.17 -13.72 13.95
CA ASN A 106 -10.79 -15.06 13.97
C ASN A 106 -12.24 -15.05 13.44
N LYS A 107 -12.70 -13.97 12.80
CA LYS A 107 -14.03 -13.81 12.25
C LYS A 107 -13.96 -13.43 10.77
N ALA A 108 -14.96 -13.83 9.99
CA ALA A 108 -15.13 -13.33 8.65
C ALA A 108 -15.41 -11.82 8.66
N ILE A 109 -14.84 -11.09 7.71
CA ILE A 109 -15.04 -9.64 7.54
C ILE A 109 -15.61 -9.41 6.15
N GLU A 110 -16.63 -8.57 6.08
CA GLU A 110 -17.24 -8.15 4.82
C GLU A 110 -16.52 -6.91 4.27
N LEU A 111 -16.16 -6.98 2.99
CA LEU A 111 -15.59 -5.87 2.22
C LEU A 111 -16.61 -5.40 1.19
N GLU A 112 -17.00 -4.15 1.30
CA GLU A 112 -17.96 -3.55 0.37
C GLU A 112 -17.32 -3.15 -0.96
N PRO A 113 -18.06 -3.27 -2.09
CA PRO A 113 -17.61 -2.71 -3.35
C PRO A 113 -17.33 -1.20 -3.23
N ARG A 114 -16.20 -0.77 -3.79
CA ARG A 114 -15.76 0.63 -3.75
C ARG A 114 -15.37 1.15 -2.36
N GLN A 115 -15.28 0.29 -1.38
CA GLN A 115 -14.74 0.64 -0.05
C GLN A 115 -13.31 1.15 -0.19
N LYS A 116 -12.96 2.16 0.60
CA LYS A 116 -11.57 2.61 0.74
C LYS A 116 -10.76 1.56 1.48
N ILE A 117 -9.67 1.07 0.90
CA ILE A 117 -8.90 -0.04 1.45
C ILE A 117 -7.51 0.35 1.93
N ALA A 118 -6.91 1.33 1.30
CA ALA A 118 -5.56 1.78 1.60
C ALA A 118 -5.40 3.27 1.25
N GLN A 119 -4.22 3.80 1.50
CA GLN A 119 -3.82 5.11 1.02
C GLN A 119 -2.50 5.04 0.27
N LEU A 120 -2.36 5.87 -0.74
CA LEU A 120 -1.13 6.07 -1.50
C LEU A 120 -0.42 7.31 -0.96
N VAL A 121 0.81 7.15 -0.52
CA VAL A 121 1.67 8.24 -0.06
C VAL A 121 2.78 8.44 -1.07
N ILE A 122 2.73 9.57 -1.78
CA ILE A 122 3.73 9.91 -2.80
C ILE A 122 4.81 10.77 -2.14
N LYS A 123 6.07 10.36 -2.29
CA LYS A 123 7.24 10.99 -1.69
C LYS A 123 8.33 11.21 -2.72
N LYS A 124 9.06 12.29 -2.53
CA LYS A 124 10.33 12.48 -3.23
C LYS A 124 11.35 11.50 -2.65
N LYS A 125 12.16 10.92 -3.49
CA LYS A 125 13.30 10.09 -3.10
C LYS A 125 14.60 10.78 -3.46
N ASP A 126 15.58 10.68 -2.58
CA ASP A 126 16.91 11.17 -2.86
C ASP A 126 17.69 10.13 -3.69
N PRO A 127 18.45 10.55 -4.69
CA PRO A 127 19.34 9.65 -5.41
C PRO A 127 20.41 9.11 -4.47
N VAL A 128 20.63 7.81 -4.48
CA VAL A 128 21.68 7.14 -3.72
C VAL A 128 22.44 6.19 -4.61
N GLU A 129 23.73 6.09 -4.42
CA GLU A 129 24.59 5.07 -5.00
C GLU A 129 25.00 4.08 -3.91
N LEU A 130 24.81 2.80 -4.17
CA LEU A 130 25.24 1.75 -3.24
C LEU A 130 26.63 1.27 -3.63
N ILE A 131 27.60 1.51 -2.75
CA ILE A 131 28.98 1.09 -2.92
C ILE A 131 29.24 -0.09 -1.99
N ARG A 132 29.69 -1.21 -2.55
CA ARG A 132 30.07 -2.36 -1.75
C ARG A 132 31.37 -2.03 -1.00
N ALA A 133 31.35 -2.19 0.32
CA ALA A 133 32.50 -2.07 1.18
C ALA A 133 32.77 -3.43 1.88
N ASP A 134 34.02 -3.71 2.18
CA ASP A 134 34.39 -4.91 2.92
C ASP A 134 34.11 -4.73 4.42
N GLU A 135 34.19 -3.49 4.90
CA GLU A 135 33.91 -3.13 6.30
C GLU A 135 32.99 -1.90 6.37
N ILE A 136 32.23 -1.83 7.45
CA ILE A 136 31.34 -0.69 7.77
C ILE A 136 31.90 0.00 9.02
N ASP A 137 31.92 1.31 8.98
CA ASP A 137 32.29 2.12 10.14
C ASP A 137 31.29 1.95 11.28
N LEU A 138 31.80 1.50 12.44
CA LEU A 138 30.99 1.30 13.65
C LEU A 138 31.13 2.44 14.66
N ASP A 139 31.92 3.48 14.36
CA ASP A 139 32.14 4.62 15.24
C ASP A 139 30.91 5.55 15.29
N THR A 140 29.87 5.05 15.95
CA THR A 140 28.65 5.77 16.24
C THR A 140 28.20 5.44 17.66
N ASP A 141 27.37 6.29 18.28
CA ASP A 141 26.84 6.06 19.63
C ASP A 141 26.11 4.72 19.77
N ARG A 142 25.52 4.24 18.70
CA ARG A 142 24.80 2.97 18.67
C ARG A 142 25.69 1.80 18.23
N GLY A 143 26.58 1.99 17.29
CA GLY A 143 27.41 0.93 16.69
C GLY A 143 26.52 -0.22 16.18
N ALA A 144 26.92 -1.45 16.44
CA ALA A 144 26.19 -2.66 16.04
C ALA A 144 25.07 -3.08 17.00
N LYS A 145 24.74 -2.28 18.01
CA LYS A 145 23.71 -2.62 18.99
C LYS A 145 22.32 -2.67 18.32
N GLY A 146 21.68 -3.84 18.35
CA GLY A 146 20.40 -4.12 17.72
C GLY A 146 19.23 -4.09 18.70
N TYR A 147 18.43 -5.15 18.67
CA TYR A 147 17.20 -5.27 19.45
C TYR A 147 17.41 -5.05 20.96
N GLY A 148 16.57 -4.20 21.54
CA GLY A 148 16.60 -3.93 22.99
C GLY A 148 17.70 -2.95 23.43
N SER A 149 18.48 -2.36 22.51
CA SER A 149 19.56 -1.43 22.83
C SER A 149 19.11 -0.14 23.54
N THR A 150 17.85 0.24 23.38
CA THR A 150 17.22 1.42 24.02
C THR A 150 16.48 1.09 25.32
N GLY A 151 16.54 -0.17 25.78
CA GLY A 151 15.83 -0.65 26.96
C GLY A 151 14.38 -1.02 26.67
N LYS A 152 13.71 -1.57 27.69
CA LYS A 152 12.31 -2.00 27.61
C LYS A 152 11.34 -0.88 28.03
N PHE A 153 11.80 0.06 28.86
CA PHE A 153 11.05 1.19 29.39
C PHE A 153 11.87 2.47 29.29
#